data_b58436e954ea985182520a641532e23d
#
_entry.id   b58436e954ea985182520a641532e23d
#
_cell.length_a   1.000
_cell.length_b   1.000
_cell.length_c   1.000
_cell.angle_alpha   90.00
_cell.angle_beta   90.00
_cell.angle_gamma   90.00
#
_symmetry.space_group_name_H-M   'P 1'
#
loop_
_entity.id
_entity.type
_entity.pdbx_description
1 polymer ?
#
loop_
_entity_poly.entity_id
_entity_poly.type
_entity_poly.pdbx_seq_one_letter_code
_entity_poly.pdbx_strand_id
1 'polypeptide(L)'
;ETAVAPEKVPIAKCGMDLPTWAETLLIIALYHPEDKPALDYFRSSSSGGSEGNLRLIRINNKVIRWLEENTSTKSRQVPYGIDKGGIGLKDAAVLAGLGVIGKNNLLITPQYGPRVRLRALALQAKLSETGPLDFDPCLTCDMPCRRICPRKALDNKIFDPMDYGISELPAREGVYDRDACALESDKRIYPDASIPQKGEIESGDLISVSCRACEFACPVGA
;
A
#
# COMPACT_ATOMS: atom_id res chain seq x y z
N GLU A 1 -1.99 -0.75 5.67
CA GLU A 1 -1.88 -2.11 6.23
C GLU A 1 -1.24 -2.15 7.61
N THR A 2 -0.58 -1.09 8.07
CA THR A 2 -0.27 -0.91 9.49
C THR A 2 -1.52 -0.67 10.33
N ALA A 3 -2.63 -0.32 9.69
CA ALA A 3 -3.93 -0.23 10.30
C ALA A 3 -4.66 -1.59 10.27
N VAL A 4 -4.01 -2.65 10.72
CA VAL A 4 -4.74 -3.83 11.19
C VAL A 4 -5.65 -3.34 12.29
N ALA A 5 -6.93 -3.74 12.25
CA ALA A 5 -7.85 -3.39 13.32
C ALA A 5 -7.17 -3.67 14.68
N PRO A 6 -7.23 -2.73 15.61
CA PRO A 6 -6.50 -2.82 16.89
C PRO A 6 -6.73 -4.14 17.64
N GLU A 7 -7.89 -4.72 17.45
CA GLU A 7 -8.30 -5.97 18.10
C GLU A 7 -7.55 -7.20 17.57
N LYS A 8 -6.93 -7.14 16.38
CA LYS A 8 -6.36 -8.33 15.75
C LYS A 8 -4.93 -8.61 16.16
N VAL A 9 -3.98 -7.73 15.96
CA VAL A 9 -2.60 -7.89 16.46
C VAL A 9 -1.88 -6.55 16.41
N PRO A 10 -1.33 -6.04 17.50
CA PRO A 10 -0.42 -4.90 17.49
C PRO A 10 0.78 -5.17 16.58
N ILE A 11 1.19 -4.19 15.77
CA ILE A 11 2.34 -4.31 14.85
C ILE A 11 3.59 -4.80 15.58
N ALA A 12 3.82 -4.33 16.81
CA ALA A 12 4.91 -4.77 17.66
C ALA A 12 4.88 -6.27 18.03
N LYS A 13 3.75 -6.96 17.81
CA LYS A 13 3.59 -8.40 18.09
C LYS A 13 3.57 -9.25 16.80
N CYS A 14 3.53 -8.63 15.62
CA CYS A 14 3.70 -9.35 14.36
C CYS A 14 5.19 -9.61 14.17
N GLY A 15 5.60 -10.88 14.23
CA GLY A 15 6.98 -11.25 13.91
C GLY A 15 7.28 -10.89 12.44
N MET A 16 8.24 -10.00 12.23
CA MET A 16 8.73 -9.70 10.88
C MET A 16 9.63 -10.84 10.39
N ASP A 17 9.36 -11.37 9.21
CA ASP A 17 10.23 -12.35 8.52
C ASP A 17 11.26 -11.61 7.65
N LEU A 18 12.13 -10.85 8.30
CA LEU A 18 13.28 -10.23 7.64
C LEU A 18 14.51 -11.13 7.80
N PRO A 19 15.31 -11.32 6.73
CA PRO A 19 16.56 -12.06 6.84
C PRO A 19 17.51 -11.38 7.83
N THR A 20 18.23 -12.16 8.63
CA THR A 20 19.21 -11.65 9.59
C THR A 20 20.36 -10.87 8.93
N TRP A 21 20.58 -11.09 7.63
CA TRP A 21 21.60 -10.38 6.83
C TRP A 21 21.07 -9.08 6.21
N ALA A 22 19.79 -8.74 6.37
CA ALA A 22 19.21 -7.54 5.77
C ALA A 22 19.75 -6.28 6.47
N GLU A 23 20.32 -5.37 5.71
CA GLU A 23 20.84 -4.09 6.19
C GLU A 23 20.02 -2.91 5.68
N THR A 24 19.35 -3.08 4.54
CA THR A 24 18.50 -2.04 3.93
C THR A 24 17.20 -2.62 3.42
N LEU A 25 16.13 -1.82 3.51
CA LEU A 25 14.86 -2.06 2.82
C LEU A 25 14.73 -1.12 1.63
N LEU A 26 14.61 -1.68 0.43
CA LEU A 26 14.28 -0.94 -0.78
C LEU A 26 12.77 -0.97 -0.98
N ILE A 27 12.14 0.21 -0.95
CA ILE A 27 10.70 0.32 -1.15
C ILE A 27 10.42 0.72 -2.60
N ILE A 28 9.56 -0.03 -3.24
CA ILE A 28 9.17 0.17 -4.64
C ILE A 28 7.69 0.56 -4.69
N ALA A 29 7.42 1.70 -5.32
CA ALA A 29 6.08 2.21 -5.57
C ALA A 29 5.72 2.07 -7.05
N LEU A 30 4.51 1.57 -7.33
CA LEU A 30 3.93 1.52 -8.67
C LEU A 30 2.76 2.49 -8.74
N TYR A 31 2.79 3.40 -9.71
CA TYR A 31 1.69 4.31 -9.98
C TYR A 31 0.48 3.57 -10.57
N HIS A 32 -0.69 3.83 -10.00
CA HIS A 32 -1.98 3.29 -10.40
C HIS A 32 -2.91 4.42 -10.84
N PRO A 33 -2.78 4.93 -12.05
CA PRO A 33 -3.60 6.03 -12.54
C PRO A 33 -5.07 5.63 -12.69
N GLU A 34 -5.94 6.62 -12.76
CA GLU A 34 -7.38 6.43 -12.89
C GLU A 34 -7.77 5.81 -14.24
N ASP A 35 -7.04 6.15 -15.30
CA ASP A 35 -7.24 5.63 -16.66
C ASP A 35 -6.80 4.17 -16.85
N LYS A 36 -6.23 3.54 -15.80
CA LYS A 36 -5.81 2.13 -15.81
C LYS A 36 -6.43 1.34 -14.65
N PRO A 37 -7.76 1.31 -14.54
CA PRO A 37 -8.45 0.69 -13.40
C PRO A 37 -8.17 -0.80 -13.27
N ALA A 38 -7.84 -1.50 -14.36
CA ALA A 38 -7.51 -2.91 -14.36
C ALA A 38 -6.30 -3.26 -13.45
N LEU A 39 -5.43 -2.31 -13.13
CA LEU A 39 -4.34 -2.52 -12.17
C LEU A 39 -4.82 -2.88 -10.77
N ASP A 40 -6.04 -2.48 -10.40
CA ASP A 40 -6.64 -2.71 -9.09
C ASP A 40 -7.71 -3.80 -9.09
N TYR A 41 -7.85 -4.55 -10.19
CA TYR A 41 -8.80 -5.66 -10.27
C TYR A 41 -8.23 -6.91 -9.62
N PHE A 42 -8.96 -7.45 -8.64
CA PHE A 42 -8.69 -8.73 -8.01
C PHE A 42 -9.57 -9.78 -8.68
N ARG A 43 -8.94 -10.77 -9.32
CA ARG A 43 -9.64 -11.87 -10.00
C ARG A 43 -9.75 -13.09 -9.10
N SER A 44 -10.88 -13.77 -9.12
CA SER A 44 -11.10 -14.98 -8.32
C SER A 44 -10.13 -16.10 -8.68
N SER A 45 -9.70 -16.19 -9.94
CA SER A 45 -8.70 -17.16 -10.43
C SER A 45 -7.26 -16.79 -10.07
N SER A 46 -6.99 -15.55 -9.64
CA SER A 46 -5.64 -15.08 -9.39
C SER A 46 -5.23 -15.23 -7.92
N SER A 47 -4.27 -16.09 -7.64
CA SER A 47 -3.67 -16.25 -6.30
C SER A 47 -2.73 -15.11 -5.89
N GLY A 48 -2.39 -14.20 -6.80
CA GLY A 48 -1.37 -13.16 -6.60
C GLY A 48 -1.90 -11.77 -6.26
N GLY A 49 -3.21 -11.61 -6.08
CA GLY A 49 -3.84 -10.29 -5.88
C GLY A 49 -4.15 -9.56 -7.19
N SER A 50 -4.16 -8.22 -7.17
CA SER A 50 -4.46 -7.42 -8.36
C SER A 50 -3.35 -7.45 -9.40
N GLU A 51 -3.68 -7.10 -10.66
CA GLU A 51 -2.70 -7.01 -11.75
C GLU A 51 -1.53 -6.06 -11.40
N GLY A 52 -1.81 -4.94 -10.75
CA GLY A 52 -0.77 -4.02 -10.30
C GLY A 52 0.17 -4.66 -9.28
N ASN A 53 -0.39 -5.47 -8.35
CA ASN A 53 0.42 -6.22 -7.40
C ASN A 53 1.30 -7.28 -8.11
N LEU A 54 0.76 -7.98 -9.09
CA LEU A 54 1.55 -8.93 -9.90
C LEU A 54 2.67 -8.23 -10.69
N ARG A 55 2.41 -7.01 -11.19
CA ARG A 55 3.46 -6.18 -11.83
C ARG A 55 4.57 -5.81 -10.85
N LEU A 56 4.23 -5.40 -9.64
CA LEU A 56 5.22 -5.12 -8.60
C LEU A 56 6.06 -6.35 -8.26
N ILE A 57 5.44 -7.53 -8.15
CA ILE A 57 6.18 -8.79 -7.95
C ILE A 57 7.17 -9.04 -9.09
N ARG A 58 6.73 -8.84 -10.35
CA ARG A 58 7.62 -8.99 -11.52
C ARG A 58 8.77 -7.98 -11.51
N ILE A 59 8.49 -6.72 -11.12
CA ILE A 59 9.53 -5.67 -10.97
C ILE A 59 10.53 -6.10 -9.90
N ASN A 60 10.05 -6.51 -8.72
CA ASN A 60 10.92 -6.99 -7.65
C ASN A 60 11.81 -8.14 -8.11
N ASN A 61 11.25 -9.13 -8.83
CA ASN A 61 12.02 -10.26 -9.36
C ASN A 61 13.07 -9.82 -10.38
N LYS A 62 12.78 -8.80 -11.20
CA LYS A 62 13.78 -8.24 -12.13
C LYS A 62 14.91 -7.54 -11.39
N VAL A 63 14.60 -6.78 -10.33
CA VAL A 63 15.62 -6.12 -9.51
C VAL A 63 16.50 -7.16 -8.80
N ILE A 64 15.90 -8.18 -8.21
CA ILE A 64 16.63 -9.29 -7.56
C ILE A 64 17.58 -9.93 -8.56
N ARG A 65 17.08 -10.36 -9.72
CA ARG A 65 17.91 -10.99 -10.76
C ARG A 65 19.04 -10.10 -11.21
N TRP A 66 18.77 -8.81 -11.43
CA TRP A 66 19.81 -7.87 -11.82
C TRP A 66 20.90 -7.74 -10.75
N LEU A 67 20.52 -7.68 -9.47
CA LEU A 67 21.47 -7.65 -8.36
C LEU A 67 22.31 -8.93 -8.29
N GLU A 68 21.70 -10.08 -8.47
CA GLU A 68 22.40 -11.38 -8.50
C GLU A 68 23.40 -11.49 -9.67
N GLU A 69 23.05 -10.98 -10.85
CA GLU A 69 23.87 -11.05 -12.05
C GLU A 69 25.02 -9.99 -12.07
N ASN A 70 24.84 -8.84 -11.43
CA ASN A 70 25.75 -7.70 -11.55
C ASN A 70 26.47 -7.32 -10.25
N THR A 71 26.08 -7.90 -9.12
CA THR A 71 26.64 -7.58 -7.80
C THR A 71 26.75 -8.83 -6.94
N SER A 72 27.40 -8.71 -5.78
CA SER A 72 27.40 -9.75 -4.73
C SER A 72 26.30 -9.54 -3.69
N THR A 73 25.37 -8.60 -3.91
CA THR A 73 24.33 -8.23 -2.96
C THR A 73 23.23 -9.27 -2.89
N LYS A 74 23.04 -9.92 -1.74
CA LYS A 74 21.88 -10.75 -1.52
C LYS A 74 20.64 -9.90 -1.43
N SER A 75 19.54 -10.37 -2.00
CA SER A 75 18.27 -9.70 -1.97
C SER A 75 17.10 -10.68 -1.87
N ARG A 76 16.03 -10.28 -1.20
CA ARG A 76 14.82 -11.11 -1.04
C ARG A 76 13.58 -10.23 -1.00
N GLN A 77 12.49 -10.68 -1.61
CA GLN A 77 11.19 -10.04 -1.44
C GLN A 77 10.74 -10.10 0.02
N VAL A 78 10.26 -8.98 0.55
CA VAL A 78 9.58 -8.93 1.85
C VAL A 78 8.12 -9.38 1.65
N PRO A 79 7.58 -10.26 2.53
CA PRO A 79 6.17 -10.65 2.48
C PRO A 79 5.23 -9.44 2.49
N TYR A 80 4.13 -9.52 1.73
CA TYR A 80 3.18 -8.40 1.63
C TYR A 80 2.35 -8.20 2.88
N GLY A 81 1.81 -9.27 3.42
CA GLY A 81 0.95 -9.22 4.61
C GLY A 81 1.77 -9.21 5.90
N ILE A 82 1.40 -8.33 6.83
CA ILE A 82 2.00 -8.30 8.18
C ILE A 82 1.78 -9.64 8.89
N ASP A 83 0.60 -10.24 8.70
CA ASP A 83 0.23 -11.56 9.18
C ASP A 83 1.11 -12.70 8.64
N LYS A 84 1.84 -12.44 7.56
CA LYS A 84 2.77 -13.37 6.89
C LYS A 84 4.24 -12.98 7.09
N GLY A 85 4.54 -12.19 8.10
CA GLY A 85 5.89 -11.72 8.40
C GLY A 85 6.34 -10.48 7.60
N GLY A 86 5.40 -9.80 6.95
CA GLY A 86 5.65 -8.54 6.26
C GLY A 86 5.85 -7.36 7.22
N ILE A 87 6.10 -6.20 6.64
CA ILE A 87 6.32 -4.94 7.33
C ILE A 87 5.18 -3.96 7.07
N GLY A 88 5.11 -2.88 7.86
CA GLY A 88 4.26 -1.71 7.57
C GLY A 88 4.76 -0.97 6.33
N LEU A 89 4.33 -1.39 5.13
CA LEU A 89 4.84 -0.86 3.86
C LEU A 89 4.66 0.65 3.73
N LYS A 90 3.56 1.22 4.23
CA LYS A 90 3.33 2.67 4.20
C LYS A 90 4.32 3.42 5.11
N ASP A 91 4.55 2.89 6.30
CA ASP A 91 5.49 3.48 7.25
C ASP A 91 6.92 3.37 6.73
N ALA A 92 7.30 2.21 6.21
CA ALA A 92 8.59 2.02 5.55
C ALA A 92 8.79 2.96 4.34
N ALA A 93 7.72 3.24 3.59
CA ALA A 93 7.76 4.19 2.48
C ALA A 93 7.94 5.65 2.94
N VAL A 94 7.37 6.03 4.09
CA VAL A 94 7.62 7.35 4.71
C VAL A 94 9.09 7.47 5.11
N LEU A 95 9.63 6.46 5.80
CA LEU A 95 11.05 6.44 6.21
C LEU A 95 11.99 6.41 5.00
N ALA A 96 11.57 5.79 3.90
CA ALA A 96 12.32 5.80 2.64
C ALA A 96 12.14 7.09 1.82
N GLY A 97 11.42 8.11 2.32
CA GLY A 97 11.28 9.39 1.64
C GLY A 97 10.39 9.36 0.39
N LEU A 98 9.47 8.39 0.29
CA LEU A 98 8.53 8.35 -0.85
C LEU A 98 7.32 9.28 -0.68
N GLY A 99 7.03 9.70 0.55
CA GLY A 99 5.88 10.55 0.86
C GLY A 99 5.53 10.52 2.34
N VAL A 100 4.29 10.84 2.67
CA VAL A 100 3.74 10.86 4.04
C VAL A 100 2.43 10.09 4.12
N ILE A 101 2.01 9.73 5.34
CA ILE A 101 0.67 9.18 5.54
C ILE A 101 -0.33 10.33 5.58
N GLY A 102 -1.25 10.35 4.64
CA GLY A 102 -2.30 11.37 4.59
C GLY A 102 -3.48 11.11 5.51
N LYS A 103 -4.39 12.10 5.60
CA LYS A 103 -5.64 12.02 6.38
C LYS A 103 -6.60 10.93 5.89
N ASN A 104 -6.37 10.34 4.73
CA ASN A 104 -7.06 9.18 4.19
C ASN A 104 -6.36 7.85 4.56
N ASN A 105 -5.37 7.87 5.44
CA ASN A 105 -4.56 6.72 5.85
C ASN A 105 -3.83 6.02 4.68
N LEU A 106 -3.60 6.73 3.56
CA LEU A 106 -2.79 6.26 2.42
C LEU A 106 -1.44 6.96 2.42
N LEU A 107 -0.44 6.31 1.82
CA LEU A 107 0.80 7.01 1.47
C LEU A 107 0.48 8.04 0.38
N ILE A 108 0.83 9.29 0.60
CA ILE A 108 0.73 10.38 -0.38
C ILE A 108 2.14 10.71 -0.86
N THR A 109 2.43 10.43 -2.10
CA THR A 109 3.69 10.83 -2.74
C THR A 109 3.55 12.21 -3.37
N PRO A 110 4.61 13.04 -3.42
CA PRO A 110 4.53 14.37 -4.04
C PRO A 110 4.07 14.34 -5.50
N GLN A 111 4.54 13.34 -6.26
CA GLN A 111 4.33 13.25 -7.71
C GLN A 111 3.01 12.59 -8.08
N TYR A 112 2.60 11.53 -7.36
CA TYR A 112 1.45 10.69 -7.75
C TYR A 112 0.32 10.70 -6.72
N GLY A 113 0.44 11.52 -5.68
CA GLY A 113 -0.50 11.52 -4.56
C GLY A 113 -0.65 10.11 -3.95
N PRO A 114 -1.86 9.72 -3.57
CA PRO A 114 -2.12 8.40 -2.98
C PRO A 114 -2.27 7.27 -4.00
N ARG A 115 -2.09 7.55 -5.30
CA ARG A 115 -2.31 6.59 -6.40
C ARG A 115 -1.14 5.66 -6.60
N VAL A 116 -0.63 5.06 -5.52
CA VAL A 116 0.52 4.14 -5.57
C VAL A 116 0.22 2.85 -4.81
N ARG A 117 0.86 1.76 -5.24
CA ARG A 117 0.92 0.49 -4.52
C ARG A 117 2.38 0.15 -4.23
N LEU A 118 2.63 -0.55 -3.13
CA LEU A 118 3.95 -0.69 -2.54
C LEU A 118 4.37 -2.15 -2.44
N ARG A 119 5.66 -2.37 -2.61
CA ARG A 119 6.36 -3.60 -2.26
C ARG A 119 7.74 -3.26 -1.71
N ALA A 120 8.37 -4.24 -1.05
CA ALA A 120 9.69 -4.06 -0.49
C ALA A 120 10.60 -5.24 -0.82
N LEU A 121 11.89 -4.93 -0.91
CA LEU A 121 13.00 -5.89 -0.95
C LEU A 121 13.90 -5.66 0.26
N ALA A 122 14.35 -6.75 0.87
CA ALA A 122 15.46 -6.74 1.81
C ALA A 122 16.78 -6.91 1.04
N LEU A 123 17.76 -6.09 1.34
CA LEU A 123 19.08 -6.08 0.69
C LEU A 123 20.18 -6.30 1.71
N GLN A 124 21.19 -7.11 1.36
CA GLN A 124 22.47 -7.22 2.07
C GLN A 124 23.43 -6.14 1.55
N ALA A 125 23.06 -4.90 1.72
CA ALA A 125 23.88 -3.76 1.37
C ALA A 125 23.49 -2.58 2.27
N LYS A 126 24.47 -1.88 2.78
CA LYS A 126 24.26 -0.66 3.55
C LYS A 126 24.15 0.53 2.58
N LEU A 127 22.96 1.04 2.40
CA LEU A 127 22.68 2.21 1.59
C LEU A 127 22.36 3.41 2.49
N SER A 128 22.61 4.61 2.00
CA SER A 128 22.20 5.83 2.70
C SER A 128 20.68 5.93 2.77
N GLU A 129 20.17 6.43 3.89
CA GLU A 129 18.76 6.74 4.07
C GLU A 129 18.32 7.84 3.09
N THR A 130 17.08 7.75 2.60
CA THR A 130 16.51 8.67 1.60
C THR A 130 15.38 9.53 2.13
N GLY A 131 14.98 9.39 3.37
CA GLY A 131 13.90 10.15 4.00
C GLY A 131 14.00 10.19 5.52
N PRO A 132 12.98 10.62 6.20
CA PRO A 132 11.66 11.06 5.69
C PRO A 132 11.71 12.41 4.95
N LEU A 133 10.66 12.71 4.16
CA LEU A 133 10.49 14.01 3.50
C LEU A 133 9.86 15.04 4.43
N ASP A 134 10.29 16.29 4.30
CA ASP A 134 9.56 17.47 4.83
C ASP A 134 8.42 17.81 3.84
N PHE A 135 7.29 17.11 3.99
CA PHE A 135 6.15 17.22 3.09
C PHE A 135 4.86 16.90 3.84
N ASP A 136 3.99 17.88 4.05
CA ASP A 136 2.64 17.67 4.62
C ASP A 136 1.56 18.35 3.79
N PRO A 137 1.04 17.68 2.75
CA PRO A 137 0.01 18.23 1.90
C PRO A 137 -1.36 18.29 2.57
N CYS A 138 -1.52 17.68 3.73
CA CYS A 138 -2.78 17.64 4.46
C CYS A 138 -2.94 18.81 5.46
N LEU A 139 -1.87 19.57 5.72
CA LEU A 139 -1.88 20.64 6.73
C LEU A 139 -2.93 21.72 6.45
N THR A 140 -3.05 22.14 5.19
CA THR A 140 -4.00 23.19 4.74
C THR A 140 -5.13 22.63 3.88
N CYS A 141 -5.23 21.31 3.76
CA CYS A 141 -6.21 20.65 2.90
C CYS A 141 -7.59 20.59 3.57
N ASP A 142 -8.64 20.86 2.81
CA ASP A 142 -10.04 20.76 3.24
C ASP A 142 -10.57 19.31 3.34
N MET A 143 -9.70 18.32 3.18
CA MET A 143 -9.94 16.88 3.35
C MET A 143 -11.10 16.31 2.51
N PRO A 144 -11.10 16.50 1.18
CA PRO A 144 -12.15 15.94 0.34
C PRO A 144 -12.22 14.40 0.42
N CYS A 145 -11.10 13.75 0.71
CA CYS A 145 -11.01 12.32 0.91
C CYS A 145 -11.92 11.79 2.05
N ARG A 146 -12.09 12.56 3.13
CA ARG A 146 -12.99 12.21 4.23
C ARG A 146 -14.45 12.40 3.84
N ARG A 147 -14.77 13.54 3.21
CA ARG A 147 -16.14 13.84 2.79
C ARG A 147 -16.71 12.87 1.77
N ILE A 148 -15.87 12.39 0.84
CA ILE A 148 -16.30 11.47 -0.21
C ILE A 148 -16.45 10.03 0.27
N CYS A 149 -15.95 9.67 1.46
CA CYS A 149 -15.96 8.30 1.92
C CYS A 149 -17.39 7.78 2.13
N PRO A 150 -17.87 6.79 1.34
CA PRO A 150 -19.27 6.35 1.40
C PRO A 150 -19.60 5.61 2.72
N ARG A 151 -18.58 5.17 3.45
CA ARG A 151 -18.70 4.47 4.74
C ARG A 151 -18.28 5.30 5.94
N LYS A 152 -17.88 6.56 5.72
CA LYS A 152 -17.37 7.41 6.79
C LYS A 152 -16.23 6.76 7.59
N ALA A 153 -15.46 5.90 6.94
CA ALA A 153 -14.38 5.14 7.54
C ALA A 153 -13.21 6.02 8.05
N LEU A 154 -13.29 7.33 7.81
CA LEU A 154 -12.26 8.31 8.16
C LEU A 154 -12.79 9.40 9.10
N ASP A 155 -13.93 9.17 9.78
CA ASP A 155 -14.59 10.20 10.61
C ASP A 155 -14.19 10.09 12.09
N ASN A 156 -14.00 8.86 12.59
CA ASN A 156 -13.78 8.64 14.01
C ASN A 156 -12.38 8.08 14.30
N LYS A 157 -11.83 8.44 15.46
CA LYS A 157 -10.61 7.81 15.97
C LYS A 157 -10.93 6.40 16.43
N ILE A 158 -10.26 5.41 15.85
CA ILE A 158 -10.48 3.98 16.11
C ILE A 158 -9.37 3.40 17.01
N PHE A 159 -8.14 3.93 16.91
CA PHE A 159 -7.02 3.49 17.71
C PHE A 159 -6.10 4.66 18.06
N ASP A 160 -5.26 4.50 19.08
CA ASP A 160 -4.18 5.43 19.36
C ASP A 160 -2.90 4.96 18.66
N PRO A 161 -2.29 5.77 17.78
CA PRO A 161 -1.01 5.42 17.17
C PRO A 161 0.10 5.09 18.16
N MET A 162 0.08 5.70 19.37
CA MET A 162 1.04 5.42 20.42
C MET A 162 1.04 3.97 20.86
N ASP A 163 -0.14 3.32 20.89
CA ASP A 163 -0.28 1.91 21.29
C ASP A 163 0.44 0.96 20.32
N TYR A 164 0.80 1.44 19.15
CA TYR A 164 1.44 0.68 18.07
C TYR A 164 2.86 1.16 17.76
N GLY A 165 3.40 2.10 18.51
CA GLY A 165 4.73 2.64 18.29
C GLY A 165 4.91 3.43 16.98
N ILE A 166 3.82 3.97 16.44
CA ILE A 166 3.81 4.72 15.16
C ILE A 166 3.49 6.20 15.33
N SER A 167 3.49 6.69 16.56
CA SER A 167 3.18 8.08 16.90
C SER A 167 4.16 9.10 16.30
N GLU A 168 5.39 8.68 16.06
CA GLU A 168 6.43 9.54 15.49
C GLU A 168 6.33 9.67 13.97
N LEU A 169 5.50 8.83 13.32
CA LEU A 169 5.32 8.89 11.88
C LEU A 169 4.35 10.02 11.50
N PRO A 170 4.72 10.87 10.52
CA PRO A 170 3.91 12.01 10.13
C PRO A 170 2.47 11.63 9.76
N ALA A 171 1.52 12.47 10.19
CA ALA A 171 0.11 12.43 9.83
C ALA A 171 -0.70 11.19 10.24
N ARG A 172 -0.14 10.28 11.02
CA ARG A 172 -0.88 9.11 11.52
C ARG A 172 -1.71 9.49 12.75
N GLU A 173 -3.03 9.51 12.60
CA GLU A 173 -3.98 10.01 13.61
C GLU A 173 -4.83 8.91 14.27
N GLY A 174 -4.79 7.68 13.76
CA GLY A 174 -5.68 6.61 14.21
C GLY A 174 -7.12 6.74 13.71
N VAL A 175 -7.39 7.65 12.77
CA VAL A 175 -8.72 7.90 12.20
C VAL A 175 -8.88 7.06 10.94
N TYR A 176 -9.09 5.76 11.13
CA TYR A 176 -9.36 4.83 10.02
C TYR A 176 -10.03 3.56 10.51
N ASP A 177 -11.30 3.42 10.15
CA ASP A 177 -12.07 2.19 10.35
C ASP A 177 -11.88 1.27 9.14
N ARG A 178 -11.05 0.23 9.33
CA ARG A 178 -10.73 -0.73 8.28
C ARG A 178 -11.93 -1.57 7.88
N ASP A 179 -12.75 -1.99 8.85
CA ASP A 179 -13.87 -2.88 8.59
C ASP A 179 -14.97 -2.14 7.82
N ALA A 180 -15.26 -0.89 8.20
CA ALA A 180 -16.16 -0.04 7.42
C ALA A 180 -15.64 0.19 5.99
N CYS A 181 -14.34 0.40 5.81
CA CYS A 181 -13.73 0.56 4.49
C CYS A 181 -13.82 -0.74 3.66
N ALA A 182 -13.55 -1.89 4.27
CA ALA A 182 -13.61 -3.20 3.60
C ALA A 182 -15.02 -3.52 3.10
N LEU A 183 -16.06 -3.24 3.90
CA LEU A 183 -17.45 -3.42 3.51
C LEU A 183 -17.85 -2.70 2.21
N GLU A 184 -17.21 -1.59 1.88
CA GLU A 184 -17.46 -0.91 0.59
C GLU A 184 -16.78 -1.61 -0.57
N SER A 185 -15.59 -2.15 -0.36
CA SER A 185 -14.87 -2.93 -1.38
C SER A 185 -15.60 -4.25 -1.68
N ASP A 186 -16.11 -4.93 -0.67
CA ASP A 186 -16.81 -6.22 -0.81
C ASP A 186 -18.10 -6.12 -1.64
N LYS A 187 -18.70 -4.92 -1.73
CA LYS A 187 -19.86 -4.66 -2.59
C LYS A 187 -19.54 -4.51 -4.06
N ARG A 188 -18.28 -4.34 -4.42
CA ARG A 188 -17.80 -4.06 -5.77
C ARG A 188 -17.31 -5.33 -6.44
N ILE A 189 -18.16 -6.37 -6.45
CA ILE A 189 -17.88 -7.64 -7.12
C ILE A 189 -18.71 -7.71 -8.40
N TYR A 190 -18.05 -7.94 -9.52
CA TYR A 190 -18.67 -7.98 -10.83
C TYR A 190 -18.28 -9.26 -11.57
N PRO A 191 -19.18 -9.84 -12.40
CA PRO A 191 -18.78 -10.81 -13.41
C PRO A 191 -17.76 -10.18 -14.36
N ASP A 192 -16.74 -10.94 -14.73
CA ASP A 192 -15.66 -10.42 -15.58
C ASP A 192 -16.17 -9.86 -16.92
N ALA A 193 -17.17 -10.50 -17.52
CA ALA A 193 -17.78 -10.07 -18.77
C ALA A 193 -18.44 -8.68 -18.71
N SER A 194 -18.72 -8.15 -17.51
CA SER A 194 -19.33 -6.82 -17.33
C SER A 194 -18.32 -5.67 -17.31
N ILE A 195 -17.01 -5.98 -17.29
CA ILE A 195 -15.94 -4.99 -17.23
C ILE A 195 -15.25 -4.92 -18.59
N PRO A 196 -15.12 -3.72 -19.22
CA PRO A 196 -14.41 -3.56 -20.47
C PRO A 196 -12.97 -4.07 -20.35
N GLN A 197 -12.60 -5.03 -21.21
CA GLN A 197 -11.32 -5.71 -21.11
C GLN A 197 -10.39 -5.41 -22.29
N LYS A 198 -9.10 -5.18 -21.96
CA LYS A 198 -8.00 -5.43 -22.90
C LYS A 198 -7.14 -6.53 -22.30
N GLY A 199 -7.25 -7.75 -22.80
CA GLY A 199 -6.43 -8.91 -22.40
C GLY A 199 -7.21 -10.22 -22.36
N GLU A 200 -6.48 -11.35 -22.41
CA GLU A 200 -7.06 -12.69 -22.32
C GLU A 200 -7.62 -12.93 -20.90
N ILE A 201 -8.91 -13.28 -20.83
CA ILE A 201 -9.62 -13.57 -19.59
C ILE A 201 -10.31 -14.91 -19.75
N GLU A 202 -10.14 -15.78 -18.77
CA GLU A 202 -10.92 -17.01 -18.68
C GLU A 202 -12.39 -16.66 -18.37
N SER A 203 -13.31 -17.25 -19.13
CA SER A 203 -14.74 -17.01 -18.94
C SER A 203 -15.20 -17.55 -17.57
N GLY A 204 -15.82 -16.69 -16.77
CA GLY A 204 -16.40 -17.06 -15.48
C GLY A 204 -15.70 -16.47 -14.25
N ASP A 205 -14.64 -15.67 -14.41
CA ASP A 205 -14.00 -15.00 -13.30
C ASP A 205 -14.90 -13.93 -12.66
N LEU A 206 -14.80 -13.83 -11.34
CA LEU A 206 -15.34 -12.70 -10.59
C LEU A 206 -14.22 -11.68 -10.34
N ILE A 207 -14.52 -10.42 -10.57
CA ILE A 207 -13.63 -9.31 -10.30
C ILE A 207 -14.13 -8.54 -9.09
N SER A 208 -13.29 -8.43 -8.07
CA SER A 208 -13.47 -7.51 -6.96
C SER A 208 -12.64 -6.25 -7.21
N VAL A 209 -13.28 -5.09 -7.02
CA VAL A 209 -12.65 -3.78 -7.23
C VAL A 209 -12.62 -3.02 -5.91
N SER A 210 -11.43 -2.69 -5.42
CA SER A 210 -11.28 -1.88 -4.22
C SER A 210 -11.91 -0.49 -4.41
N CYS A 211 -12.52 0.01 -3.33
CA CYS A 211 -12.98 1.40 -3.32
C CYS A 211 -11.78 2.35 -3.34
N ARG A 212 -11.76 3.28 -4.29
CA ARG A 212 -10.71 4.30 -4.47
C ARG A 212 -11.24 5.73 -4.33
N ALA A 213 -12.45 5.93 -3.79
CA ALA A 213 -13.07 7.25 -3.72
C ALA A 213 -12.18 8.29 -3.01
N CYS A 214 -11.63 7.97 -1.85
CA CYS A 214 -10.74 8.85 -1.09
C CYS A 214 -9.38 9.08 -1.78
N GLU A 215 -8.94 8.12 -2.60
CA GLU A 215 -7.71 8.20 -3.38
C GLU A 215 -7.86 9.19 -4.54
N PHE A 216 -8.96 9.08 -5.30
CA PHE A 216 -9.24 9.98 -6.42
C PHE A 216 -9.66 11.38 -5.99
N ALA A 217 -10.29 11.53 -4.84
CA ALA A 217 -10.62 12.86 -4.31
C ALA A 217 -9.41 13.63 -3.79
N CYS A 218 -8.26 13.00 -3.63
CA CYS A 218 -7.05 13.70 -3.19
C CYS A 218 -6.50 14.59 -4.30
N PRO A 219 -6.29 15.89 -4.06
CA PRO A 219 -5.80 16.81 -5.10
C PRO A 219 -4.31 16.64 -5.40
N VAL A 220 -3.57 15.92 -4.55
CA VAL A 220 -2.12 15.72 -4.75
C VAL A 220 -1.89 14.72 -5.87
N GLY A 221 -1.05 15.07 -6.84
CA GLY A 221 -0.70 14.23 -7.99
C GLY A 221 -1.87 14.00 -8.96
N ALA A 222 -2.86 14.90 -8.97
CA ALA A 222 -3.98 14.89 -9.92
C ALA A 222 -3.56 15.47 -11.27
#